data_cb07c181920b65fb3d91218f8c29d85c
#
_entry.id   cb07c181920b65fb3d91218f8c29d85c
#
_cell.length_a   1.000
_cell.length_b   1.000
_cell.length_c   1.000
_cell.angle_alpha   90.00
_cell.angle_beta   90.00
_cell.angle_gamma   90.00
#
_symmetry.space_group_name_H-M   'P 1'
#
loop_
_entity.id
_entity.type
_entity.pdbx_description
1 polymer ?
#
loop_
_entity_poly.entity_id
_entity_poly.type
_entity_poly.pdbx_seq_one_letter_code
_entity_poly.pdbx_strand_id
1 'polypeptide(L)'
;ATRQNLVADLGHWVEWRDRAAQIRDPVLSNLDAYLYQLSEKVTQNGGHVWFAKTKEDATRYILQVAQRKNARKVVKSKSMVTEEIGVNHVLQDAGIQVIETELGEYILQLDQDPPSHVVVPAIHKDRHQIRRVLHERLGYEGPETPEAMTLFIRQKIREDFLSAEIGITGCKFAVAETGSVCLVTNEGNA
;
A
#
# COMPACT_ATOMS: atom_id res chain seq x y z
N ALA A 1 -11.45 -19.92 13.98
CA ALA A 1 -11.31 -21.20 13.28
C ALA A 1 -10.18 -21.15 12.26
N THR A 2 -10.18 -20.26 11.27
CA THR A 2 -9.19 -20.24 10.19
C THR A 2 -7.74 -20.04 10.67
N ARG A 3 -7.49 -19.08 11.58
CA ARG A 3 -6.16 -18.87 12.15
C ARG A 3 -5.64 -20.09 12.93
N GLN A 4 -6.52 -20.70 13.73
CA GLN A 4 -6.14 -21.89 14.51
C GLN A 4 -5.77 -23.06 13.61
N ASN A 5 -6.49 -23.27 12.52
CA ASN A 5 -6.18 -24.31 11.55
C ASN A 5 -4.84 -24.05 10.87
N LEU A 6 -4.60 -22.81 10.40
CA LEU A 6 -3.32 -22.44 9.78
C LEU A 6 -2.13 -22.60 10.74
N VAL A 7 -2.30 -22.25 12.02
CA VAL A 7 -1.25 -22.46 13.04
C VAL A 7 -1.00 -23.95 13.29
N ALA A 8 -2.05 -24.77 13.30
CA ALA A 8 -1.93 -26.21 13.44
C ALA A 8 -1.25 -26.84 12.22
N ASP A 9 -1.62 -26.42 11.01
CA ASP A 9 -1.05 -26.89 9.74
C ASP A 9 0.43 -26.52 9.61
N LEU A 10 0.81 -25.31 10.05
CA LEU A 10 2.20 -24.85 10.03
C LEU A 10 3.09 -25.67 11.00
N GLY A 11 2.53 -26.15 12.10
CA GLY A 11 3.30 -26.78 13.19
C GLY A 11 4.32 -25.84 13.81
N HIS A 12 4.79 -26.18 14.98
CA HIS A 12 5.90 -25.47 15.67
C HIS A 12 5.77 -23.93 15.69
N TRP A 13 4.53 -23.41 15.71
CA TRP A 13 4.26 -21.97 15.64
C TRP A 13 5.02 -21.14 16.69
N VAL A 14 5.13 -21.66 17.91
CA VAL A 14 5.83 -20.98 19.01
C VAL A 14 7.32 -20.84 18.68
N GLU A 15 7.94 -21.89 18.18
CA GLU A 15 9.37 -21.90 17.79
C GLU A 15 9.64 -20.90 16.65
N TRP A 16 8.77 -20.85 15.64
CA TRP A 16 8.86 -19.86 14.57
C TRP A 16 8.75 -18.44 15.07
N ARG A 17 7.81 -18.18 15.97
CA ARG A 17 7.62 -16.87 16.58
C ARG A 17 8.84 -16.46 17.39
N ASP A 18 9.38 -17.37 18.22
CA ASP A 18 10.53 -17.12 19.07
C ASP A 18 11.79 -16.89 18.21
N ARG A 19 11.96 -17.64 17.11
CA ARG A 19 13.04 -17.40 16.15
C ARG A 19 12.91 -16.02 15.48
N ALA A 20 11.71 -15.61 15.11
CA ALA A 20 11.48 -14.27 14.55
C ALA A 20 11.84 -13.17 15.56
N ALA A 21 11.53 -13.35 16.85
CA ALA A 21 11.93 -12.42 17.91
C ALA A 21 13.46 -12.36 18.06
N GLN A 22 14.13 -13.51 18.08
CA GLN A 22 15.60 -13.61 18.16
C GLN A 22 16.30 -12.92 16.98
N ILE A 23 15.70 -12.90 15.80
CA ILE A 23 16.22 -12.16 14.64
C ILE A 23 15.99 -10.66 14.82
N ARG A 24 14.80 -10.26 15.29
CA ARG A 24 14.41 -8.86 15.39
C ARG A 24 15.13 -8.10 16.50
N ASP A 25 15.35 -8.73 17.65
CA ASP A 25 15.94 -8.07 18.81
C ASP A 25 17.35 -7.54 18.56
N PRO A 26 18.31 -8.29 17.96
CA PRO A 26 19.59 -7.76 17.55
C PRO A 26 19.49 -6.63 16.51
N VAL A 27 18.54 -6.74 15.57
CA VAL A 27 18.31 -5.69 14.56
C VAL A 27 17.88 -4.39 15.23
N LEU A 28 16.93 -4.44 16.15
CA LEU A 28 16.48 -3.25 16.88
C LEU A 28 17.58 -2.64 17.77
N SER A 29 18.43 -3.49 18.36
CA SER A 29 19.56 -3.04 19.18
C SER A 29 20.68 -2.37 18.39
N ASN A 30 20.74 -2.60 17.07
CA ASN A 30 21.76 -2.06 16.16
C ASN A 30 21.11 -1.44 14.93
N LEU A 31 19.96 -0.78 15.09
CA LEU A 31 19.12 -0.30 14.01
C LEU A 31 19.85 0.70 13.10
N ASP A 32 20.67 1.55 13.68
CA ASP A 32 21.50 2.54 12.97
C ASP A 32 22.45 1.86 11.96
N ALA A 33 23.15 0.81 12.39
CA ALA A 33 24.07 0.06 11.53
C ALA A 33 23.32 -0.64 10.38
N TYR A 34 22.16 -1.24 10.66
CA TYR A 34 21.35 -1.89 9.61
C TYR A 34 20.71 -0.88 8.67
N LEU A 35 20.28 0.29 9.12
CA LEU A 35 19.79 1.36 8.27
C LEU A 35 20.87 1.92 7.37
N TYR A 36 22.09 2.08 7.90
CA TYR A 36 23.24 2.48 7.11
C TYR A 36 23.55 1.45 6.01
N GLN A 37 23.66 0.17 6.37
CA GLN A 37 23.89 -0.92 5.43
C GLN A 37 22.81 -0.99 4.34
N LEU A 38 21.53 -0.90 4.72
CA LEU A 38 20.42 -0.85 3.79
C LEU A 38 20.56 0.31 2.81
N SER A 39 20.86 1.50 3.33
CA SER A 39 21.03 2.71 2.52
C SER A 39 22.16 2.56 1.50
N GLU A 40 23.31 2.02 1.90
CA GLU A 40 24.42 1.75 0.99
C GLU A 40 24.02 0.76 -0.12
N LYS A 41 23.36 -0.35 0.27
CA LYS A 41 22.95 -1.39 -0.70
C LYS A 41 21.90 -0.91 -1.68
N VAL A 42 20.92 -0.15 -1.22
CA VAL A 42 19.91 0.47 -2.10
C VAL A 42 20.60 1.42 -3.08
N THR A 43 21.53 2.24 -2.60
CA THR A 43 22.27 3.18 -3.45
C THR A 43 23.18 2.48 -4.47
N GLN A 44 23.87 1.41 -4.06
CA GLN A 44 24.69 0.58 -4.96
C GLN A 44 23.83 -0.07 -6.06
N ASN A 45 22.57 -0.39 -5.76
CA ASN A 45 21.62 -0.94 -6.73
C ASN A 45 20.95 0.14 -7.61
N GLY A 46 21.35 1.41 -7.51
CA GLY A 46 20.82 2.52 -8.29
C GLY A 46 19.56 3.15 -7.71
N GLY A 47 19.15 2.75 -6.51
CA GLY A 47 18.05 3.37 -5.78
C GLY A 47 18.46 4.63 -5.02
N HIS A 48 17.47 5.29 -4.42
CA HIS A 48 17.68 6.46 -3.57
C HIS A 48 17.04 6.22 -2.21
N VAL A 49 17.72 6.67 -1.15
CA VAL A 49 17.20 6.61 0.21
C VAL A 49 17.05 8.01 0.76
N TRP A 50 15.93 8.27 1.40
CA TRP A 50 15.63 9.53 2.06
C TRP A 50 15.13 9.28 3.48
N PHE A 51 15.79 9.89 4.46
CA PHE A 51 15.38 9.84 5.85
C PHE A 51 14.59 11.12 6.20
N ALA A 52 13.27 11.01 6.19
CA ALA A 52 12.40 12.10 6.57
C ALA A 52 12.34 12.26 8.09
N LYS A 53 12.48 13.48 8.59
CA LYS A 53 12.37 13.79 10.02
C LYS A 53 10.95 14.12 10.44
N THR A 54 10.14 14.62 9.53
CA THR A 54 8.74 15.00 9.75
C THR A 54 7.86 14.51 8.61
N LYS A 55 6.55 14.53 8.80
CA LYS A 55 5.60 14.21 7.74
C LYS A 55 5.71 15.16 6.54
N GLU A 56 5.94 16.44 6.80
CA GLU A 56 6.12 17.47 5.78
C GLU A 56 7.39 17.23 4.96
N ASP A 57 8.43 16.72 5.59
CA ASP A 57 9.68 16.37 4.93
C ASP A 57 9.49 15.16 4.01
N ALA A 58 8.75 14.15 4.47
CA ALA A 58 8.42 12.97 3.68
C ALA A 58 7.54 13.32 2.47
N THR A 59 6.45 14.03 2.67
CA THR A 59 5.52 14.39 1.60
C THR A 59 6.15 15.34 0.57
N ARG A 60 6.98 16.28 1.02
CA ARG A 60 7.75 17.15 0.13
C ARG A 60 8.70 16.34 -0.76
N TYR A 61 9.41 15.36 -0.20
CA TYR A 61 10.29 14.50 -0.99
C TYR A 61 9.53 13.68 -2.03
N ILE A 62 8.39 13.08 -1.64
CA ILE A 62 7.52 12.33 -2.55
C ILE A 62 7.04 13.23 -3.70
N LEU A 63 6.57 14.44 -3.37
CA LEU A 63 6.14 15.42 -4.37
C LEU A 63 7.27 15.81 -5.33
N GLN A 64 8.48 16.05 -4.81
CA GLN A 64 9.65 16.35 -5.63
C GLN A 64 10.01 15.20 -6.59
N VAL A 65 9.86 13.95 -6.14
CA VAL A 65 10.07 12.78 -7.01
C VAL A 65 9.02 12.76 -8.13
N ALA A 66 7.75 13.00 -7.78
CA ALA A 66 6.66 13.05 -8.75
C ALA A 66 6.86 14.17 -9.79
N GLN A 67 7.26 15.36 -9.36
CA GLN A 67 7.55 16.49 -10.24
C GLN A 67 8.74 16.21 -11.16
N ARG A 68 9.84 15.65 -10.65
CA ARG A 68 11.01 15.28 -11.47
C ARG A 68 10.69 14.24 -12.54
N LYS A 69 9.72 13.37 -12.27
CA LYS A 69 9.23 12.35 -13.22
C LYS A 69 8.14 12.90 -14.16
N ASN A 70 7.73 14.16 -13.99
CA ASN A 70 6.56 14.75 -14.67
C ASN A 70 5.31 13.88 -14.51
N ALA A 71 5.16 13.27 -13.33
CA ALA A 71 4.05 12.36 -13.06
C ALA A 71 2.72 13.10 -13.08
N ARG A 72 1.78 12.56 -13.82
CA ARG A 72 0.37 13.02 -13.84
C ARG A 72 -0.52 12.07 -13.06
N LYS A 73 -0.09 10.82 -12.93
CA LYS A 73 -0.82 9.75 -12.26
C LYS A 73 0.10 8.92 -11.38
N VAL A 74 -0.40 8.63 -10.20
CA VAL A 74 0.24 7.77 -9.22
C VAL A 74 -0.74 6.66 -8.83
N VAL A 75 -0.29 5.40 -8.82
CA VAL A 75 -1.01 4.30 -8.20
C VAL A 75 -0.43 4.04 -6.82
N LYS A 76 -1.29 3.84 -5.83
CA LYS A 76 -0.87 3.69 -4.44
C LYS A 76 -1.51 2.44 -3.83
N SER A 77 -0.67 1.50 -3.36
CA SER A 77 -1.16 0.42 -2.53
C SER A 77 -1.33 0.87 -1.08
N LYS A 78 -2.18 0.17 -0.35
CA LYS A 78 -2.47 0.50 1.04
C LYS A 78 -1.21 0.60 1.89
N SER A 79 -1.04 1.74 2.53
CA SER A 79 0.01 1.98 3.52
C SER A 79 -0.48 2.94 4.59
N MET A 80 -0.50 2.48 5.84
CA MET A 80 -0.90 3.31 6.99
C MET A 80 -0.03 4.54 7.13
N VAL A 81 1.28 4.43 6.85
CA VAL A 81 2.20 5.56 6.91
C VAL A 81 1.81 6.64 5.89
N THR A 82 1.48 6.26 4.67
CA THR A 82 1.08 7.22 3.63
C THR A 82 -0.25 7.92 3.95
N GLU A 83 -1.16 7.23 4.65
CA GLU A 83 -2.41 7.82 5.16
C GLU A 83 -2.11 8.85 6.26
N GLU A 84 -1.33 8.47 7.27
CA GLU A 84 -1.00 9.35 8.41
C GLU A 84 -0.31 10.64 7.98
N ILE A 85 0.58 10.57 6.99
CA ILE A 85 1.29 11.75 6.49
C ILE A 85 0.51 12.52 5.40
N GLY A 86 -0.64 12.03 4.96
CA GLY A 86 -1.53 12.72 4.03
C GLY A 86 -1.00 12.82 2.59
N VAL A 87 -0.31 11.79 2.10
CA VAL A 87 0.30 11.79 0.75
C VAL A 87 -0.69 12.10 -0.35
N ASN A 88 -1.92 11.56 -0.29
CA ASN A 88 -2.93 11.75 -1.31
C ASN A 88 -3.26 13.23 -1.50
N HIS A 89 -3.49 13.96 -0.40
CA HIS A 89 -3.82 15.38 -0.44
C HIS A 89 -2.71 16.21 -1.08
N VAL A 90 -1.46 15.96 -0.65
CA VAL A 90 -0.30 16.71 -1.18
C VAL A 90 -0.12 16.50 -2.68
N LEU A 91 -0.32 15.29 -3.18
CA LEU A 91 -0.21 15.00 -4.62
C LEU A 91 -1.39 15.57 -5.41
N GLN A 92 -2.62 15.44 -4.88
CA GLN A 92 -3.83 15.96 -5.51
C GLN A 92 -3.83 17.50 -5.58
N ASP A 93 -3.39 18.18 -4.52
CA ASP A 93 -3.23 19.63 -4.51
C ASP A 93 -2.22 20.13 -5.55
N ALA A 94 -1.26 19.29 -5.90
CA ALA A 94 -0.31 19.55 -6.98
C ALA A 94 -0.83 19.15 -8.38
N GLY A 95 -2.09 18.75 -8.52
CA GLY A 95 -2.72 18.35 -9.78
C GLY A 95 -2.36 16.94 -10.25
N ILE A 96 -1.82 16.09 -9.36
CA ILE A 96 -1.45 14.71 -9.69
C ILE A 96 -2.61 13.79 -9.28
N GLN A 97 -3.09 12.99 -10.21
CA GLN A 97 -4.12 11.99 -9.94
C GLN A 97 -3.54 10.85 -9.09
N VAL A 98 -4.19 10.54 -7.98
CA VAL A 98 -3.83 9.39 -7.12
C VAL A 98 -4.93 8.33 -7.20
N ILE A 99 -4.56 7.10 -7.53
CA ILE A 99 -5.46 5.96 -7.63
C ILE A 99 -5.09 4.96 -6.52
N GLU A 100 -6.04 4.72 -5.60
CA GLU A 100 -5.92 3.65 -4.63
C GLU A 100 -6.08 2.28 -5.31
N THR A 101 -5.23 1.33 -4.96
CA THR A 101 -5.26 -0.01 -5.59
C THR A 101 -5.82 -1.09 -4.66
N GLU A 102 -6.00 -0.81 -3.38
CA GLU A 102 -6.72 -1.69 -2.45
C GLU A 102 -8.23 -1.48 -2.67
N LEU A 103 -8.98 -2.57 -2.78
CA LEU A 103 -10.39 -2.55 -3.20
C LEU A 103 -11.27 -1.68 -2.29
N GLY A 104 -11.14 -1.81 -0.98
CA GLY A 104 -11.94 -1.04 -0.02
C GLY A 104 -11.61 0.45 -0.07
N GLU A 105 -10.33 0.80 -0.18
CA GLU A 105 -9.88 2.19 -0.30
C GLU A 105 -10.31 2.81 -1.64
N TYR A 106 -10.25 2.04 -2.73
CA TYR A 106 -10.72 2.50 -4.03
C TYR A 106 -12.23 2.81 -4.02
N ILE A 107 -13.04 1.95 -3.39
CA ILE A 107 -14.49 2.18 -3.24
C ILE A 107 -14.75 3.46 -2.44
N LEU A 108 -14.02 3.68 -1.35
CA LEU A 108 -14.15 4.91 -0.56
C LEU A 108 -13.67 6.15 -1.32
N GLN A 109 -12.61 6.02 -2.08
CA GLN A 109 -12.12 7.10 -2.95
C GLN A 109 -13.17 7.52 -3.98
N LEU A 110 -13.87 6.57 -4.60
CA LEU A 110 -14.97 6.83 -5.53
C LEU A 110 -16.16 7.53 -4.85
N ASP A 111 -16.48 7.14 -3.63
CA ASP A 111 -17.60 7.69 -2.86
C ASP A 111 -17.23 8.98 -2.10
N GLN A 112 -15.97 9.37 -2.10
CA GLN A 112 -15.43 10.49 -1.33
C GLN A 112 -15.71 10.35 0.18
N ASP A 113 -15.67 9.14 0.68
CA ASP A 113 -15.99 8.76 2.06
C ASP A 113 -14.71 8.38 2.83
N PRO A 114 -14.52 8.85 4.06
CA PRO A 114 -13.34 8.48 4.83
C PRO A 114 -13.37 7.02 5.27
N PRO A 115 -12.20 6.39 5.48
CA PRO A 115 -12.13 5.03 5.98
C PRO A 115 -12.67 4.95 7.42
N SER A 116 -13.54 3.97 7.68
CA SER A 116 -14.10 3.74 9.02
C SER A 116 -13.30 2.75 9.86
N HIS A 117 -12.38 2.02 9.24
CA HIS A 117 -11.57 1.01 9.90
C HIS A 117 -10.19 0.88 9.23
N VAL A 118 -9.15 0.73 10.06
CA VAL A 118 -7.74 0.67 9.60
C VAL A 118 -7.45 -0.51 8.67
N VAL A 119 -8.01 -1.70 8.99
CA VAL A 119 -7.72 -2.93 8.23
C VAL A 119 -8.76 -3.18 7.14
N VAL A 120 -10.02 -2.86 7.40
CA VAL A 120 -11.13 -3.03 6.47
C VAL A 120 -11.83 -1.68 6.26
N PRO A 121 -11.28 -0.82 5.40
CA PRO A 121 -11.69 0.59 5.33
C PRO A 121 -13.17 0.78 5.03
N ALA A 122 -13.73 -0.01 4.12
CA ALA A 122 -15.12 0.06 3.68
C ALA A 122 -16.08 -0.86 4.44
N ILE A 123 -15.77 -1.29 5.68
CA ILE A 123 -16.59 -2.23 6.45
C ILE A 123 -18.02 -1.72 6.74
N HIS A 124 -18.23 -0.42 6.71
CA HIS A 124 -19.51 0.22 6.91
C HIS A 124 -20.42 0.22 5.67
N LYS A 125 -19.90 -0.22 4.51
CA LYS A 125 -20.68 -0.29 3.26
C LYS A 125 -21.17 -1.71 3.00
N ASP A 126 -22.44 -1.83 2.70
CA ASP A 126 -23.04 -3.07 2.22
C ASP A 126 -22.90 -3.21 0.68
N ARG A 127 -23.29 -4.37 0.16
CA ARG A 127 -23.18 -4.67 -1.29
C ARG A 127 -24.02 -3.75 -2.16
N HIS A 128 -25.22 -3.35 -1.68
CA HIS A 128 -26.10 -2.45 -2.41
C HIS A 128 -25.48 -1.05 -2.53
N GLN A 129 -24.90 -0.57 -1.45
CA GLN A 129 -24.19 0.71 -1.41
C GLN A 129 -22.99 0.69 -2.35
N ILE A 130 -22.19 -0.37 -2.31
CA ILE A 130 -21.02 -0.54 -3.21
C ILE A 130 -21.48 -0.57 -4.67
N ARG A 131 -22.48 -1.39 -5.01
CA ARG A 131 -23.02 -1.45 -6.38
C ARG A 131 -23.50 -0.09 -6.87
N ARG A 132 -24.21 0.66 -6.00
CA ARG A 132 -24.68 2.02 -6.32
C ARG A 132 -23.51 2.95 -6.63
N VAL A 133 -22.46 2.98 -5.80
CA VAL A 133 -21.25 3.79 -6.04
C VAL A 133 -20.61 3.42 -7.37
N LEU A 134 -20.44 2.13 -7.67
CA LEU A 134 -19.88 1.66 -8.92
C LEU A 134 -20.74 2.07 -10.14
N HIS A 135 -22.06 2.00 -9.99
CA HIS A 135 -22.98 2.45 -11.05
C HIS A 135 -22.86 3.95 -11.28
N GLU A 136 -22.98 4.76 -10.24
CA GLU A 136 -22.98 6.22 -10.33
C GLU A 136 -21.64 6.79 -10.79
N ARG A 137 -20.53 6.20 -10.35
CA ARG A 137 -19.17 6.73 -10.63
C ARG A 137 -18.50 6.09 -11.83
N LEU A 138 -18.80 4.84 -12.15
CA LEU A 138 -18.09 4.08 -13.19
C LEU A 138 -19.01 3.46 -14.25
N GLY A 139 -20.33 3.64 -14.14
CA GLY A 139 -21.30 3.08 -15.07
C GLY A 139 -21.45 1.55 -14.98
N TYR A 140 -21.34 0.98 -13.80
CA TYR A 140 -21.50 -0.45 -13.59
C TYR A 140 -22.95 -0.91 -13.71
N GLU A 141 -23.26 -1.77 -14.65
CA GLU A 141 -24.61 -2.35 -14.90
C GLU A 141 -24.71 -3.85 -14.54
N GLY A 142 -23.64 -4.42 -14.01
CA GLY A 142 -23.57 -5.85 -13.70
C GLY A 142 -24.35 -6.25 -12.43
N PRO A 143 -24.35 -7.57 -12.12
CA PRO A 143 -25.02 -8.11 -10.95
C PRO A 143 -24.34 -7.68 -9.67
N GLU A 144 -25.12 -7.68 -8.57
CA GLU A 144 -24.67 -7.29 -7.23
C GLU A 144 -23.94 -8.44 -6.51
N THR A 145 -23.03 -9.11 -7.19
CA THR A 145 -22.20 -10.14 -6.59
C THR A 145 -20.77 -9.62 -6.36
N PRO A 146 -20.13 -9.97 -5.24
CA PRO A 146 -18.75 -9.51 -4.97
C PRO A 146 -17.79 -9.85 -6.11
N GLU A 147 -17.93 -11.03 -6.70
CA GLU A 147 -17.07 -11.51 -7.78
C GLU A 147 -17.19 -10.63 -9.03
N ALA A 148 -18.41 -10.30 -9.44
CA ALA A 148 -18.66 -9.48 -10.63
C ALA A 148 -18.21 -8.03 -10.43
N MET A 149 -18.49 -7.44 -9.28
CA MET A 149 -18.05 -6.10 -8.92
C MET A 149 -16.52 -5.99 -8.84
N THR A 150 -15.87 -6.97 -8.22
CA THR A 150 -14.40 -7.02 -8.12
C THR A 150 -13.75 -7.18 -9.49
N LEU A 151 -14.30 -8.05 -10.36
CA LEU A 151 -13.80 -8.22 -11.71
C LEU A 151 -13.91 -6.92 -12.53
N PHE A 152 -15.02 -6.22 -12.39
CA PHE A 152 -15.23 -4.93 -13.06
C PHE A 152 -14.19 -3.89 -12.59
N ILE A 153 -14.00 -3.73 -11.27
CA ILE A 153 -13.00 -2.81 -10.73
C ILE A 153 -11.60 -3.19 -11.21
N ARG A 154 -11.24 -4.47 -11.17
CA ARG A 154 -9.96 -4.96 -11.67
C ARG A 154 -9.70 -4.55 -13.12
N GLN A 155 -10.72 -4.62 -13.97
CA GLN A 155 -10.62 -4.19 -15.36
C GLN A 155 -10.44 -2.68 -15.48
N LYS A 156 -11.17 -1.91 -14.68
CA LYS A 156 -11.10 -0.43 -14.68
C LYS A 156 -9.74 0.09 -14.24
N ILE A 157 -9.20 -0.39 -13.14
CA ILE A 157 -7.92 0.10 -12.62
C ILE A 157 -6.70 -0.46 -13.38
N ARG A 158 -6.91 -1.45 -14.27
CA ARG A 158 -5.82 -2.03 -15.06
C ARG A 158 -5.10 -1.00 -15.93
N GLU A 159 -5.83 -0.10 -16.55
CA GLU A 159 -5.27 0.98 -17.38
C GLU A 159 -4.49 1.97 -16.50
N ASP A 160 -4.96 2.23 -15.29
CA ASP A 160 -4.27 3.10 -14.35
C ASP A 160 -2.93 2.51 -13.93
N PHE A 161 -2.86 1.20 -13.65
CA PHE A 161 -1.60 0.51 -13.38
C PHE A 161 -0.59 0.61 -14.53
N LEU A 162 -1.09 0.51 -15.78
CA LEU A 162 -0.22 0.53 -16.95
C LEU A 162 0.22 1.93 -17.37
N SER A 163 -0.55 2.95 -17.00
CA SER A 163 -0.31 4.35 -17.42
C SER A 163 0.25 5.25 -16.31
N ALA A 164 0.31 4.78 -15.07
CA ALA A 164 0.89 5.54 -13.98
C ALA A 164 2.42 5.66 -14.12
N GLU A 165 2.93 6.85 -13.89
CA GLU A 165 4.38 7.11 -13.91
C GLU A 165 5.06 6.68 -12.60
N ILE A 166 4.28 6.55 -11.49
CA ILE A 166 4.82 6.20 -10.18
C ILE A 166 3.88 5.22 -9.48
N GLY A 167 4.47 4.19 -8.87
CA GLY A 167 3.82 3.35 -7.88
C GLY A 167 4.33 3.69 -6.47
N ILE A 168 3.41 3.86 -5.52
CA ILE A 168 3.73 4.03 -4.10
C ILE A 168 3.23 2.81 -3.35
N THR A 169 4.11 2.21 -2.56
CA THR A 169 3.77 1.07 -1.71
C THR A 169 4.48 1.15 -0.36
N GLY A 170 3.89 0.55 0.66
CA GLY A 170 4.61 0.23 1.87
C GLY A 170 5.50 -0.98 1.66
N CYS A 171 6.39 -1.28 2.61
CA CYS A 171 7.10 -2.54 2.62
C CYS A 171 6.88 -3.29 3.94
N LYS A 172 6.90 -4.61 3.89
CA LYS A 172 6.77 -5.45 5.07
C LYS A 172 8.10 -5.66 5.76
N PHE A 173 9.14 -5.86 4.97
CA PHE A 173 10.53 -6.02 5.41
C PHE A 173 11.47 -5.32 4.44
N ALA A 174 12.56 -4.78 4.98
CA ALA A 174 13.72 -4.34 4.23
C ALA A 174 14.91 -5.27 4.58
N VAL A 175 15.61 -5.74 3.55
CA VAL A 175 16.74 -6.66 3.70
C VAL A 175 18.03 -5.87 3.57
N ALA A 176 18.67 -5.58 4.69
CA ALA A 176 19.87 -4.72 4.74
C ALA A 176 21.03 -5.28 3.91
N GLU A 177 21.20 -6.60 3.89
CA GLU A 177 22.27 -7.28 3.16
C GLU A 177 22.21 -7.06 1.64
N THR A 178 21.00 -7.03 1.09
CA THR A 178 20.79 -6.96 -0.37
C THR A 178 20.28 -5.61 -0.87
N GLY A 179 19.76 -4.75 0.01
CA GLY A 179 19.06 -3.53 -0.38
C GLY A 179 17.68 -3.79 -0.97
N SER A 180 17.10 -4.96 -0.72
CA SER A 180 15.80 -5.36 -1.23
C SER A 180 14.68 -4.98 -0.26
N VAL A 181 13.48 -4.75 -0.80
CA VAL A 181 12.25 -4.58 -0.02
C VAL A 181 11.30 -5.73 -0.32
N CYS A 182 10.62 -6.22 0.71
CA CYS A 182 9.66 -7.30 0.60
C CYS A 182 8.24 -6.75 0.73
N LEU A 183 7.44 -6.99 -0.30
CA LEU A 183 6.02 -6.65 -0.34
C LEU A 183 5.20 -7.91 -0.09
N VAL A 184 4.16 -7.79 0.73
CA VAL A 184 3.18 -8.86 0.96
C VAL A 184 1.80 -8.28 0.74
N THR A 185 1.12 -8.77 -0.27
CA THR A 185 -0.25 -8.38 -0.58
C THR A 185 -1.15 -9.61 -0.66
N ASN A 186 -2.42 -9.46 -0.30
CA ASN A 186 -3.44 -10.51 -0.44
C ASN A 186 -4.30 -10.34 -1.69
N GLU A 187 -4.18 -9.21 -2.39
CA GLU A 187 -4.96 -8.87 -3.59
C GLU A 187 -4.10 -8.81 -4.86
N GLY A 188 -2.77 -8.88 -4.73
CA GLY A 188 -1.84 -8.71 -5.86
C GLY A 188 -1.85 -7.30 -6.44
N ASN A 189 -2.04 -6.29 -5.60
CA ASN A 189 -2.28 -4.89 -5.95
C ASN A 189 -1.14 -3.94 -5.56
N ALA A 190 0.05 -4.47 -5.29
CA ALA A 190 1.25 -3.71 -4.97
C ALA A 190 2.40 -4.01 -5.94
#